data_4a98576160b3f3a5b5a851c535f86baa
#
_entry.id   4a98576160b3f3a5b5a851c535f86baa
#
_cell.length_a   1.000
_cell.length_b   1.000
_cell.length_c   1.000
_cell.angle_alpha   90.00
_cell.angle_beta   90.00
_cell.angle_gamma   90.00
#
_symmetry.space_group_name_H-M   'P 1'
#
loop_
_entity.id
_entity.type
_entity.pdbx_description
1 polymer ?
#
loop_
_entity_poly.entity_id
_entity_poly.type
_entity_poly.pdbx_seq_one_letter_code
_entity_poly.pdbx_strand_id
1 'polypeptide(L)'
;MKKIAIITGATSGIGKATAHIFAANNYQLIITGRRSERLLDLKNELTSAYHIEVVDLCFDVQDQTAVSNALNGLPTAWKTIHVLVNNAGLSLGLDPINKGNLADWEQMIDTNVKGLLYVSKIVSNWMIDQQFGHIVNIGSIAGKETYANGNVYCATKHAVDSLTKAMRIDLLTSGIRVTAIHPGAVETEFSVVRFKGDQQRADKVYEGFESLRPEDIADAIYYATQTPLHVNINEMVIMPTAQANASTIFRKS
;
A
#
# COMPACT_ATOMS: atom_id res chain seq x y z
N MET A 1 -17.26 -8.28 -18.21
CA MET A 1 -16.97 -6.94 -17.61
C MET A 1 -15.50 -6.82 -17.35
N LYS A 2 -14.87 -5.67 -17.62
CA LYS A 2 -13.47 -5.45 -17.28
C LYS A 2 -13.35 -5.29 -15.77
N LYS A 3 -12.34 -5.90 -15.13
CA LYS A 3 -12.10 -5.77 -13.70
C LYS A 3 -11.50 -4.40 -13.38
N ILE A 4 -11.86 -3.80 -12.27
CA ILE A 4 -11.35 -2.49 -11.82
C ILE A 4 -10.56 -2.67 -10.52
N ALA A 5 -9.36 -2.09 -10.44
CA ALA A 5 -8.58 -2.00 -9.22
C ALA A 5 -8.30 -0.54 -8.84
N ILE A 6 -8.39 -0.24 -7.53
CA ILE A 6 -7.93 1.03 -6.95
C ILE A 6 -6.58 0.78 -6.29
N ILE A 7 -5.59 1.63 -6.59
CA ILE A 7 -4.26 1.55 -5.99
C ILE A 7 -3.91 2.90 -5.40
N THR A 8 -3.77 2.97 -4.08
CA THR A 8 -3.36 4.20 -3.40
C THR A 8 -1.84 4.32 -3.35
N GLY A 9 -1.32 5.54 -3.47
CA GLY A 9 0.13 5.78 -3.47
C GLY A 9 0.82 5.19 -4.70
N ALA A 10 0.18 5.24 -5.88
CA ALA A 10 0.66 4.61 -7.11
C ALA A 10 1.85 5.34 -7.79
N THR A 11 2.28 6.50 -7.30
CA THR A 11 3.28 7.34 -8.00
C THR A 11 4.72 6.85 -7.88
N SER A 12 5.00 5.79 -7.12
CA SER A 12 6.35 5.20 -6.96
C SER A 12 6.31 3.84 -6.29
N GLY A 13 7.44 3.14 -6.28
CA GLY A 13 7.68 1.91 -5.51
C GLY A 13 6.62 0.84 -5.74
N ILE A 14 6.20 0.20 -4.65
CA ILE A 14 5.25 -0.91 -4.67
C ILE A 14 3.94 -0.54 -5.39
N GLY A 15 3.41 0.68 -5.15
CA GLY A 15 2.17 1.12 -5.79
C GLY A 15 2.30 1.23 -7.31
N LYS A 16 3.43 1.76 -7.82
CA LYS A 16 3.70 1.84 -9.27
C LYS A 16 3.84 0.44 -9.87
N ALA A 17 4.63 -0.43 -9.26
CA ALA A 17 4.80 -1.81 -9.71
C ALA A 17 3.47 -2.59 -9.70
N THR A 18 2.64 -2.38 -8.65
CA THR A 18 1.28 -2.96 -8.57
C THR A 18 0.40 -2.46 -9.72
N ALA A 19 0.46 -1.18 -10.08
CA ALA A 19 -0.31 -0.65 -11.21
C ALA A 19 0.09 -1.34 -12.52
N HIS A 20 1.39 -1.57 -12.76
CA HIS A 20 1.88 -2.28 -13.93
C HIS A 20 1.40 -3.73 -14.02
N ILE A 21 1.50 -4.50 -12.94
CA ILE A 21 1.09 -5.92 -12.98
C ILE A 21 -0.42 -6.07 -13.17
N PHE A 22 -1.24 -5.21 -12.54
CA PHE A 22 -2.68 -5.22 -12.76
C PHE A 22 -3.06 -4.78 -14.17
N ALA A 23 -2.39 -3.75 -14.72
CA ALA A 23 -2.57 -3.30 -16.10
C ALA A 23 -2.23 -4.40 -17.11
N ALA A 24 -1.09 -5.08 -16.94
CA ALA A 24 -0.66 -6.20 -17.78
C ALA A 24 -1.66 -7.37 -17.77
N ASN A 25 -2.49 -7.47 -16.74
CA ASN A 25 -3.54 -8.47 -16.59
C ASN A 25 -4.96 -7.91 -16.88
N ASN A 26 -5.04 -6.87 -17.71
CA ASN A 26 -6.27 -6.28 -18.24
C ASN A 26 -7.24 -5.69 -17.20
N TYR A 27 -6.74 -5.26 -16.03
CA TYR A 27 -7.54 -4.45 -15.12
C TYR A 27 -7.60 -3.01 -15.61
N GLN A 28 -8.76 -2.39 -15.50
CA GLN A 28 -8.87 -0.93 -15.49
C GLN A 28 -8.42 -0.40 -14.14
N LEU A 29 -7.79 0.75 -14.11
CA LEU A 29 -7.15 1.24 -12.89
C LEU A 29 -7.68 2.60 -12.46
N ILE A 30 -7.87 2.74 -11.15
CA ILE A 30 -7.95 4.02 -10.46
C ILE A 30 -6.65 4.15 -9.68
N ILE A 31 -5.78 5.05 -10.11
CA ILE A 31 -4.50 5.31 -9.45
C ILE A 31 -4.59 6.60 -8.66
N THR A 32 -4.11 6.58 -7.41
CA THR A 32 -4.17 7.78 -6.57
C THR A 32 -2.81 8.16 -5.98
N GLY A 33 -2.63 9.45 -5.69
CA GLY A 33 -1.41 9.98 -5.08
C GLY A 33 -1.46 11.49 -4.96
N ARG A 34 -0.39 12.07 -4.38
CA ARG A 34 -0.29 13.51 -4.15
C ARG A 34 0.42 14.28 -5.28
N ARG A 35 1.16 13.56 -6.13
CA ARG A 35 2.01 14.12 -7.17
C ARG A 35 1.30 14.03 -8.52
N SER A 36 0.57 15.08 -8.90
CA SER A 36 -0.29 15.12 -10.08
C SER A 36 0.47 14.81 -11.38
N GLU A 37 1.65 15.38 -11.57
CA GLU A 37 2.48 15.13 -12.75
C GLU A 37 2.84 13.64 -12.88
N ARG A 38 3.32 13.02 -11.78
CA ARG A 38 3.66 11.59 -11.78
C ARG A 38 2.44 10.67 -11.97
N LEU A 39 1.26 11.09 -11.52
CA LEU A 39 0.02 10.35 -11.80
C LEU A 39 -0.33 10.40 -13.27
N LEU A 40 -0.23 11.58 -13.88
CA LEU A 40 -0.50 11.77 -15.30
C LEU A 40 0.49 10.98 -16.17
N ASP A 41 1.78 11.02 -15.84
CA ASP A 41 2.82 10.24 -16.53
C ASP A 41 2.53 8.74 -16.44
N LEU A 42 2.23 8.23 -15.23
CA LEU A 42 1.90 6.82 -15.03
C LEU A 42 0.61 6.42 -15.78
N LYS A 43 -0.41 7.26 -15.77
CA LYS A 43 -1.64 7.03 -16.55
C LYS A 43 -1.32 6.88 -18.04
N ASN A 44 -0.53 7.80 -18.60
CA ASN A 44 -0.15 7.77 -20.02
C ASN A 44 0.67 6.51 -20.34
N GLU A 45 1.63 6.17 -19.47
CA GLU A 45 2.45 4.97 -19.58
C GLU A 45 1.58 3.69 -19.62
N LEU A 46 0.67 3.54 -18.64
CA LEU A 46 -0.19 2.36 -18.52
C LEU A 46 -1.20 2.25 -19.67
N THR A 47 -1.82 3.38 -20.05
CA THR A 47 -2.79 3.40 -21.15
C THR A 47 -2.12 3.04 -22.48
N SER A 48 -0.93 3.57 -22.73
CA SER A 48 -0.19 3.31 -23.96
C SER A 48 0.33 1.88 -24.05
N ALA A 49 0.92 1.37 -22.94
CA ALA A 49 1.57 0.07 -22.93
C ALA A 49 0.58 -1.11 -22.87
N TYR A 50 -0.54 -0.95 -22.17
CA TYR A 50 -1.46 -2.07 -21.89
C TYR A 50 -2.86 -1.90 -22.50
N HIS A 51 -3.15 -0.78 -23.16
CA HIS A 51 -4.44 -0.48 -23.80
C HIS A 51 -5.65 -0.59 -22.84
N ILE A 52 -5.46 -0.19 -21.59
CA ILE A 52 -6.48 -0.13 -20.55
C ILE A 52 -6.96 1.30 -20.30
N GLU A 53 -8.10 1.44 -19.64
CA GLU A 53 -8.56 2.73 -19.15
C GLU A 53 -7.99 2.99 -17.75
N VAL A 54 -7.51 4.20 -17.52
CA VAL A 54 -6.92 4.63 -16.24
C VAL A 54 -7.52 5.97 -15.81
N VAL A 55 -8.05 6.00 -14.59
CA VAL A 55 -8.46 7.24 -13.91
C VAL A 55 -7.38 7.59 -12.90
N ASP A 56 -6.90 8.81 -12.97
CA ASP A 56 -5.94 9.39 -12.02
C ASP A 56 -6.66 10.34 -11.05
N LEU A 57 -6.52 10.09 -9.76
CA LEU A 57 -7.11 10.92 -8.71
C LEU A 57 -6.01 11.52 -7.84
N CYS A 58 -5.81 12.83 -7.97
CA CYS A 58 -4.80 13.54 -7.19
C CYS A 58 -5.39 14.03 -5.86
N PHE A 59 -5.01 13.37 -4.76
CA PHE A 59 -5.35 13.79 -3.40
C PHE A 59 -4.36 13.27 -2.37
N ASP A 60 -4.34 13.89 -1.18
CA ASP A 60 -3.65 13.33 -0.02
C ASP A 60 -4.64 12.45 0.77
N VAL A 61 -4.23 11.22 1.08
CA VAL A 61 -5.05 10.29 1.87
C VAL A 61 -5.30 10.79 3.30
N GLN A 62 -4.49 11.73 3.80
CA GLN A 62 -4.67 12.36 5.10
C GLN A 62 -5.90 13.29 5.15
N ASP A 63 -6.31 13.83 4.00
CA ASP A 63 -7.47 14.72 3.88
C ASP A 63 -8.74 13.91 3.58
N GLN A 64 -9.53 13.69 4.64
CA GLN A 64 -10.80 12.95 4.54
C GLN A 64 -11.76 13.56 3.52
N THR A 65 -11.82 14.88 3.42
CA THR A 65 -12.72 15.60 2.51
C THR A 65 -12.28 15.42 1.07
N ALA A 66 -10.97 15.54 0.80
CA ALA A 66 -10.41 15.31 -0.52
C ALA A 66 -10.61 13.86 -0.99
N VAL A 67 -10.37 12.87 -0.11
CA VAL A 67 -10.64 11.45 -0.37
C VAL A 67 -12.12 11.25 -0.73
N SER A 68 -13.03 11.80 0.09
CA SER A 68 -14.47 11.64 -0.10
C SER A 68 -14.93 12.27 -1.41
N ASN A 69 -14.51 13.49 -1.72
CA ASN A 69 -14.89 14.20 -2.94
C ASN A 69 -14.35 13.47 -4.18
N ALA A 70 -13.10 13.03 -4.18
CA ALA A 70 -12.48 12.35 -5.31
C ALA A 70 -13.15 11.00 -5.61
N LEU A 71 -13.35 10.16 -4.59
CA LEU A 71 -13.95 8.83 -4.78
C LEU A 71 -15.44 8.92 -5.11
N ASN A 72 -16.23 9.72 -4.36
CA ASN A 72 -17.66 9.84 -4.62
C ASN A 72 -17.97 10.53 -5.96
N GLY A 73 -17.07 11.40 -6.44
CA GLY A 73 -17.15 12.06 -7.74
C GLY A 73 -16.95 11.13 -8.94
N LEU A 74 -16.48 9.90 -8.73
CA LEU A 74 -16.33 8.92 -9.81
C LEU A 74 -17.69 8.58 -10.46
N PRO A 75 -17.72 8.42 -11.80
CA PRO A 75 -18.89 7.87 -12.48
C PRO A 75 -19.25 6.48 -11.95
N THR A 76 -20.53 6.13 -11.96
CA THR A 76 -21.03 4.84 -11.45
C THR A 76 -20.32 3.64 -12.08
N ALA A 77 -19.96 3.72 -13.36
CA ALA A 77 -19.23 2.66 -14.07
C ALA A 77 -17.86 2.34 -13.44
N TRP A 78 -17.27 3.27 -12.72
CA TRP A 78 -15.98 3.12 -12.03
C TRP A 78 -16.12 2.70 -10.57
N LYS A 79 -17.32 2.50 -10.06
CA LYS A 79 -17.55 2.11 -8.64
C LYS A 79 -17.70 0.61 -8.43
N THR A 80 -17.68 -0.21 -9.49
CA THR A 80 -17.66 -1.68 -9.39
C THR A 80 -16.23 -2.17 -9.17
N ILE A 81 -15.77 -2.10 -7.93
CA ILE A 81 -14.37 -2.33 -7.57
C ILE A 81 -14.11 -3.81 -7.27
N HIS A 82 -13.19 -4.43 -8.00
CA HIS A 82 -12.77 -5.82 -7.78
C HIS A 82 -11.64 -5.92 -6.74
N VAL A 83 -10.71 -4.96 -6.77
CA VAL A 83 -9.56 -4.94 -5.85
C VAL A 83 -9.30 -3.51 -5.36
N LEU A 84 -9.11 -3.36 -4.05
CA LEU A 84 -8.56 -2.16 -3.44
C LEU A 84 -7.18 -2.51 -2.87
N VAL A 85 -6.13 -1.79 -3.30
CA VAL A 85 -4.80 -1.89 -2.72
C VAL A 85 -4.52 -0.62 -1.91
N ASN A 86 -4.61 -0.71 -0.60
CA ASN A 86 -4.20 0.33 0.33
C ASN A 86 -2.67 0.29 0.49
N ASN A 87 -1.97 0.94 -0.44
CA ASN A 87 -0.52 0.99 -0.46
C ASN A 87 0.03 2.34 0.03
N ALA A 88 -0.73 3.43 -0.03
CA ALA A 88 -0.28 4.72 0.48
C ALA A 88 0.21 4.60 1.94
N GLY A 89 1.45 4.98 2.17
CA GLY A 89 2.08 4.90 3.49
C GLY A 89 3.48 5.49 3.47
N LEU A 90 3.97 5.88 4.64
CA LEU A 90 5.31 6.44 4.81
C LEU A 90 5.88 6.11 6.20
N SER A 91 7.17 6.32 6.33
CA SER A 91 7.87 6.42 7.62
C SER A 91 8.69 7.70 7.64
N LEU A 92 8.78 8.34 8.79
CA LEU A 92 9.57 9.55 9.02
C LEU A 92 10.41 9.40 10.29
N GLY A 93 11.68 9.75 10.17
CA GLY A 93 12.63 9.70 11.26
C GLY A 93 13.01 8.27 11.70
N LEU A 94 13.97 8.19 12.58
CA LEU A 94 14.43 6.96 13.25
C LEU A 94 15.12 7.38 14.54
N ASP A 95 14.33 7.86 15.50
CA ASP A 95 14.80 8.44 16.75
C ASP A 95 14.17 7.72 17.96
N PRO A 96 14.86 7.68 19.12
CA PRO A 96 14.26 7.20 20.36
C PRO A 96 12.98 7.96 20.71
N ILE A 97 12.08 7.32 21.45
CA ILE A 97 10.75 7.88 21.77
C ILE A 97 10.80 9.25 22.45
N ASN A 98 11.85 9.53 23.23
CA ASN A 98 12.02 10.80 23.92
C ASN A 98 12.66 11.92 23.06
N LYS A 99 13.03 11.63 21.79
CA LYS A 99 13.67 12.57 20.87
C LYS A 99 12.94 12.68 19.52
N GLY A 100 11.89 11.90 19.30
CA GLY A 100 11.15 11.90 18.06
C GLY A 100 10.40 13.21 17.81
N ASN A 101 10.14 13.52 16.56
CA ASN A 101 9.42 14.70 16.13
C ASN A 101 7.91 14.42 16.09
N LEU A 102 7.12 15.20 16.83
CA LEU A 102 5.65 15.01 16.92
C LEU A 102 4.96 15.16 15.57
N ALA A 103 5.36 16.13 14.74
CA ALA A 103 4.76 16.32 13.43
C ALA A 103 5.01 15.12 12.49
N ASP A 104 6.19 14.49 12.58
CA ASP A 104 6.49 13.25 11.85
C ASP A 104 5.58 12.10 12.33
N TRP A 105 5.30 12.04 13.62
CA TRP A 105 4.42 11.02 14.20
C TRP A 105 2.97 11.20 13.78
N GLU A 106 2.46 12.44 13.85
CA GLU A 106 1.12 12.78 13.36
C GLU A 106 0.97 12.42 11.89
N GLN A 107 1.95 12.80 11.06
CA GLN A 107 1.92 12.48 9.63
C GLN A 107 1.93 10.97 9.35
N MET A 108 2.70 10.18 10.12
CA MET A 108 2.68 8.71 10.01
C MET A 108 1.32 8.12 10.40
N ILE A 109 0.70 8.60 11.47
CA ILE A 109 -0.62 8.15 11.92
C ILE A 109 -1.68 8.54 10.90
N ASP A 110 -1.68 9.78 10.45
CA ASP A 110 -2.66 10.31 9.50
C ASP A 110 -2.58 9.59 8.14
N THR A 111 -1.38 9.31 7.64
CA THR A 111 -1.21 8.61 6.37
C THR A 111 -1.50 7.10 6.51
N ASN A 112 -0.79 6.42 7.43
CA ASN A 112 -0.76 4.96 7.46
C ASN A 112 -2.03 4.36 8.07
N VAL A 113 -2.70 5.08 8.97
CA VAL A 113 -3.88 4.59 9.70
C VAL A 113 -5.14 5.29 9.22
N LYS A 114 -5.25 6.61 9.39
CA LYS A 114 -6.46 7.34 9.02
C LYS A 114 -6.70 7.31 7.52
N GLY A 115 -5.65 7.53 6.70
CA GLY A 115 -5.77 7.50 5.24
C GLY A 115 -6.25 6.16 4.72
N LEU A 116 -5.74 5.04 5.26
CA LEU A 116 -6.23 3.71 4.96
C LEU A 116 -7.72 3.57 5.32
N LEU A 117 -8.14 4.05 6.49
CA LEU A 117 -9.53 3.97 6.94
C LEU A 117 -10.48 4.81 6.06
N TYR A 118 -10.07 6.02 5.66
CA TYR A 118 -10.91 6.89 4.84
C TYR A 118 -11.24 6.28 3.48
N VAL A 119 -10.22 5.73 2.81
CA VAL A 119 -10.40 5.04 1.53
C VAL A 119 -11.19 3.76 1.70
N SER A 120 -10.82 2.92 2.68
CA SER A 120 -11.48 1.63 2.92
C SER A 120 -12.95 1.78 3.26
N LYS A 121 -13.34 2.79 4.05
CA LYS A 121 -14.73 3.04 4.41
C LYS A 121 -15.62 3.29 3.20
N ILE A 122 -15.14 4.04 2.22
CA ILE A 122 -15.92 4.36 1.02
C ILE A 122 -15.98 3.13 0.10
N VAL A 123 -14.83 2.55 -0.20
CA VAL A 123 -14.73 1.45 -1.17
C VAL A 123 -15.38 0.17 -0.64
N SER A 124 -15.27 -0.12 0.66
CA SER A 124 -15.95 -1.29 1.24
C SER A 124 -17.48 -1.20 1.13
N ASN A 125 -18.07 -0.01 1.25
CA ASN A 125 -19.52 0.15 1.02
C ASN A 125 -19.90 -0.24 -0.42
N TRP A 126 -19.13 0.18 -1.43
CA TRP A 126 -19.37 -0.25 -2.81
C TRP A 126 -19.22 -1.76 -2.98
N MET A 127 -18.21 -2.36 -2.32
CA MET A 127 -18.01 -3.80 -2.33
C MET A 127 -19.14 -4.56 -1.61
N ILE A 128 -19.71 -4.01 -0.53
CA ILE A 128 -20.89 -4.55 0.16
C ILE A 128 -22.09 -4.54 -0.77
N ASP A 129 -22.38 -3.42 -1.43
CA ASP A 129 -23.50 -3.29 -2.35
C ASP A 129 -23.42 -4.28 -3.53
N GLN A 130 -22.21 -4.56 -4.01
CA GLN A 130 -21.98 -5.50 -5.12
C GLN A 130 -21.77 -6.96 -4.66
N GLN A 131 -21.64 -7.25 -3.35
CA GLN A 131 -21.45 -8.56 -2.74
C GLN A 131 -20.17 -9.30 -3.21
N PHE A 132 -19.14 -8.57 -3.57
CA PHE A 132 -17.80 -9.10 -3.86
C PHE A 132 -16.74 -8.01 -3.74
N GLY A 133 -15.50 -8.41 -3.59
CA GLY A 133 -14.34 -7.52 -3.57
C GLY A 133 -13.15 -8.16 -2.88
N HIS A 134 -12.01 -7.52 -3.04
CA HIS A 134 -10.80 -7.90 -2.33
C HIS A 134 -10.03 -6.65 -1.88
N ILE A 135 -9.87 -6.48 -0.58
CA ILE A 135 -9.05 -5.41 0.00
C ILE A 135 -7.68 -5.98 0.34
N VAL A 136 -6.63 -5.37 -0.19
CA VAL A 136 -5.23 -5.70 0.12
C VAL A 136 -4.59 -4.52 0.83
N ASN A 137 -4.18 -4.71 2.07
CA ASN A 137 -3.52 -3.69 2.89
C ASN A 137 -2.02 -3.94 2.94
N ILE A 138 -1.22 -2.92 2.61
CA ILE A 138 0.24 -3.03 2.70
C ILE A 138 0.69 -2.72 4.11
N GLY A 139 0.97 -3.79 4.85
CA GLY A 139 1.56 -3.79 6.17
C GLY A 139 3.07 -3.53 6.13
N SER A 140 3.79 -4.26 6.95
CA SER A 140 5.27 -4.35 7.01
C SER A 140 5.64 -5.43 8.02
N ILE A 141 6.85 -5.97 7.96
CA ILE A 141 7.43 -6.72 9.08
C ILE A 141 7.41 -5.88 10.37
N ALA A 142 7.49 -4.55 10.26
CA ALA A 142 7.31 -3.61 11.38
C ALA A 142 5.91 -3.64 12.02
N GLY A 143 4.93 -4.27 11.39
CA GLY A 143 3.60 -4.54 11.95
C GLY A 143 3.49 -5.88 12.68
N LYS A 144 4.54 -6.69 12.67
CA LYS A 144 4.66 -7.97 13.37
C LYS A 144 5.67 -7.91 14.49
N GLU A 145 6.69 -7.09 14.32
CA GLU A 145 7.80 -6.94 15.26
C GLU A 145 8.16 -5.45 15.41
N THR A 146 8.62 -5.08 16.60
CA THR A 146 9.16 -3.73 16.83
C THR A 146 10.68 -3.76 16.79
N TYR A 147 11.28 -2.65 16.34
CA TYR A 147 12.72 -2.45 16.33
C TYR A 147 13.09 -1.10 16.93
N ALA A 148 14.33 -0.99 17.38
CA ALA A 148 14.83 0.23 18.01
C ALA A 148 14.62 1.47 17.14
N ASN A 149 14.13 2.55 17.74
CA ASN A 149 13.83 3.84 17.11
C ASN A 149 12.70 3.81 16.04
N GLY A 150 12.10 2.66 15.75
CA GLY A 150 10.99 2.52 14.82
C GLY A 150 9.61 2.78 15.43
N ASN A 151 9.54 3.20 16.67
CA ASN A 151 8.40 3.33 17.58
C ASN A 151 7.03 3.60 16.93
N VAL A 152 6.75 4.83 16.47
CA VAL A 152 5.43 5.18 15.90
C VAL A 152 5.20 4.52 14.56
N TYR A 153 6.22 4.37 13.70
CA TYR A 153 6.06 3.60 12.47
C TYR A 153 5.62 2.16 12.74
N CYS A 154 6.29 1.47 13.66
CA CYS A 154 5.88 0.11 14.08
C CYS A 154 4.46 0.12 14.63
N ALA A 155 4.10 1.08 15.48
CA ALA A 155 2.74 1.21 16.00
C ALA A 155 1.70 1.38 14.88
N THR A 156 1.96 2.24 13.88
CA THR A 156 1.03 2.39 12.75
C THR A 156 0.90 1.11 11.93
N LYS A 157 1.97 0.34 11.74
CA LYS A 157 1.92 -0.92 10.98
C LYS A 157 1.29 -2.07 11.78
N HIS A 158 1.40 -2.09 13.11
CA HIS A 158 0.60 -2.96 13.99
C HIS A 158 -0.89 -2.59 13.93
N ALA A 159 -1.21 -1.28 13.88
CA ALA A 159 -2.59 -0.84 13.69
C ALA A 159 -3.15 -1.31 12.33
N VAL A 160 -2.38 -1.22 11.24
CA VAL A 160 -2.79 -1.75 9.92
C VAL A 160 -3.03 -3.26 9.97
N ASP A 161 -2.18 -4.03 10.66
CA ASP A 161 -2.39 -5.48 10.84
C ASP A 161 -3.69 -5.78 11.60
N SER A 162 -3.91 -5.08 12.72
CA SER A 162 -5.14 -5.22 13.51
C SER A 162 -6.39 -4.83 12.70
N LEU A 163 -6.35 -3.68 12.00
CA LEU A 163 -7.46 -3.22 11.16
C LEU A 163 -7.76 -4.19 10.02
N THR A 164 -6.73 -4.82 9.42
CA THR A 164 -6.92 -5.83 8.38
C THR A 164 -7.68 -7.05 8.92
N LYS A 165 -7.35 -7.49 10.13
CA LYS A 165 -8.06 -8.59 10.81
C LYS A 165 -9.50 -8.21 11.14
N ALA A 166 -9.74 -6.98 11.63
CA ALA A 166 -11.08 -6.46 11.91
C ALA A 166 -11.94 -6.38 10.63
N MET A 167 -11.40 -5.77 9.56
CA MET A 167 -12.09 -5.70 8.26
C MET A 167 -12.50 -7.08 7.74
N ARG A 168 -11.65 -8.12 7.93
CA ARG A 168 -11.98 -9.49 7.52
C ARG A 168 -13.16 -10.06 8.26
N ILE A 169 -13.32 -9.72 9.54
CA ILE A 169 -14.47 -10.12 10.36
C ILE A 169 -15.72 -9.35 9.93
N ASP A 170 -15.61 -8.03 9.85
CA ASP A 170 -16.74 -7.14 9.58
C ASP A 170 -17.35 -7.33 8.18
N LEU A 171 -16.51 -7.69 7.20
CA LEU A 171 -16.91 -7.82 5.79
C LEU A 171 -17.18 -9.26 5.35
N LEU A 172 -17.09 -10.23 6.29
CA LEU A 172 -17.22 -11.66 6.02
C LEU A 172 -18.56 -12.02 5.35
N THR A 173 -19.65 -11.50 5.87
CA THR A 173 -21.01 -11.80 5.38
C THR A 173 -21.31 -11.22 4.00
N SER A 174 -20.49 -10.27 3.53
CA SER A 174 -20.62 -9.64 2.21
C SER A 174 -19.72 -10.29 1.14
N GLY A 175 -19.06 -11.42 1.47
CA GLY A 175 -18.20 -12.13 0.52
C GLY A 175 -16.92 -11.38 0.12
N ILE A 176 -16.51 -10.39 0.92
CA ILE A 176 -15.32 -9.57 0.65
C ILE A 176 -14.10 -10.21 1.29
N ARG A 177 -13.04 -10.41 0.50
CA ARG A 177 -11.76 -10.91 0.98
C ARG A 177 -10.89 -9.78 1.50
N VAL A 178 -10.07 -10.05 2.50
CA VAL A 178 -9.14 -9.05 3.06
C VAL A 178 -7.79 -9.68 3.36
N THR A 179 -6.74 -9.18 2.72
CA THR A 179 -5.37 -9.68 2.80
C THR A 179 -4.43 -8.60 3.34
N ALA A 180 -3.49 -8.98 4.19
CA ALA A 180 -2.34 -8.16 4.54
C ALA A 180 -1.09 -8.66 3.82
N ILE A 181 -0.31 -7.76 3.22
CA ILE A 181 1.04 -8.04 2.73
C ILE A 181 2.03 -7.31 3.64
N HIS A 182 2.96 -8.06 4.23
CA HIS A 182 3.96 -7.55 5.18
C HIS A 182 5.37 -7.67 4.61
N PRO A 183 5.84 -6.66 3.85
CA PRO A 183 7.20 -6.67 3.32
C PRO A 183 8.26 -6.46 4.39
N GLY A 184 9.43 -7.08 4.19
CA GLY A 184 10.69 -6.68 4.80
C GLY A 184 11.30 -5.45 4.11
N ALA A 185 12.62 -5.45 3.93
CA ALA A 185 13.34 -4.34 3.29
C ALA A 185 13.11 -4.36 1.76
N VAL A 186 12.30 -3.43 1.26
CA VAL A 186 12.05 -3.19 -0.17
C VAL A 186 12.75 -1.90 -0.59
N GLU A 187 13.60 -1.96 -1.59
CA GLU A 187 14.30 -0.77 -2.10
C GLU A 187 13.38 0.10 -2.95
N THR A 188 13.06 1.28 -2.40
CA THR A 188 12.16 2.26 -3.01
C THR A 188 12.53 3.67 -2.53
N GLU A 189 11.80 4.69 -2.99
CA GLU A 189 11.89 6.07 -2.42
C GLU A 189 11.54 6.13 -0.92
N PHE A 190 11.06 5.04 -0.31
CA PHE A 190 10.63 5.02 1.09
C PHE A 190 11.72 5.43 2.07
N SER A 191 12.96 4.93 1.89
CA SER A 191 14.08 5.30 2.77
C SER A 191 14.52 6.75 2.59
N VAL A 192 14.47 7.28 1.36
CA VAL A 192 14.74 8.70 1.09
C VAL A 192 13.70 9.58 1.78
N VAL A 193 12.41 9.21 1.72
CA VAL A 193 11.33 9.91 2.44
C VAL A 193 11.52 9.82 3.94
N ARG A 194 11.85 8.63 4.48
CA ARG A 194 12.12 8.42 5.91
C ARG A 194 13.19 9.36 6.44
N PHE A 195 14.25 9.55 5.68
CA PHE A 195 15.38 10.40 6.07
C PHE A 195 15.32 11.81 5.47
N LYS A 196 14.13 12.27 5.06
CA LYS A 196 13.86 13.64 4.61
C LYS A 196 14.81 14.13 3.50
N GLY A 197 15.15 13.22 2.56
CA GLY A 197 16.02 13.51 1.42
C GLY A 197 17.49 13.17 1.63
N ASP A 198 17.89 12.67 2.81
CA ASP A 198 19.27 12.20 3.06
C ASP A 198 19.51 10.88 2.30
N GLN A 199 20.01 11.01 1.07
CA GLN A 199 20.27 9.88 0.17
C GLN A 199 21.34 8.94 0.75
N GLN A 200 22.38 9.47 1.40
CA GLN A 200 23.46 8.63 1.96
C GLN A 200 22.93 7.70 3.07
N ARG A 201 22.05 8.22 3.93
CA ARG A 201 21.40 7.39 4.96
C ARG A 201 20.43 6.39 4.34
N ALA A 202 19.72 6.78 3.29
CA ALA A 202 18.79 5.90 2.59
C ALA A 202 19.52 4.72 1.94
N ASP A 203 20.64 4.97 1.26
CA ASP A 203 21.43 3.93 0.57
C ASP A 203 22.01 2.91 1.57
N LYS A 204 22.49 3.38 2.73
CA LYS A 204 23.00 2.49 3.79
C LYS A 204 22.00 1.48 4.31
N VAL A 205 20.69 1.71 4.16
CA VAL A 205 19.67 0.73 4.56
C VAL A 205 19.84 -0.57 3.79
N TYR A 206 20.19 -0.47 2.50
CA TYR A 206 20.24 -1.60 1.57
C TYR A 206 21.67 -2.12 1.30
N GLU A 207 22.66 -1.51 1.91
CA GLU A 207 24.07 -1.88 1.69
C GLU A 207 24.39 -3.29 2.21
N GLY A 208 25.12 -4.07 1.40
CA GLY A 208 25.65 -5.38 1.78
C GLY A 208 24.67 -6.55 1.68
N PHE A 209 23.47 -6.39 1.13
CA PHE A 209 22.54 -7.49 0.85
C PHE A 209 21.62 -7.16 -0.34
N GLU A 210 21.04 -8.18 -0.95
CA GLU A 210 20.02 -8.01 -1.98
C GLU A 210 18.65 -7.76 -1.32
N SER A 211 18.14 -6.53 -1.48
CA SER A 211 16.83 -6.12 -1.00
C SER A 211 15.72 -6.66 -1.90
N LEU A 212 14.48 -6.67 -1.39
CA LEU A 212 13.31 -6.87 -2.25
C LEU A 212 13.15 -5.68 -3.20
N ARG A 213 12.60 -5.97 -4.37
CA ARG A 213 12.17 -4.97 -5.34
C ARG A 213 10.68 -4.71 -5.22
N PRO A 214 10.18 -3.56 -5.66
CA PRO A 214 8.74 -3.29 -5.71
C PRO A 214 7.94 -4.37 -6.43
N GLU A 215 8.51 -4.95 -7.49
CA GLU A 215 7.91 -5.99 -8.32
C GLU A 215 7.66 -7.27 -7.54
N ASP A 216 8.56 -7.68 -6.63
CA ASP A 216 8.39 -8.87 -5.79
C ASP A 216 7.14 -8.77 -4.91
N ILE A 217 6.84 -7.55 -4.44
CA ILE A 217 5.65 -7.28 -3.63
C ILE A 217 4.41 -7.16 -4.51
N ALA A 218 4.53 -6.56 -5.70
CA ALA A 218 3.44 -6.46 -6.65
C ALA A 218 2.97 -7.84 -7.12
N ASP A 219 3.90 -8.76 -7.37
CA ASP A 219 3.61 -10.16 -7.72
C ASP A 219 2.84 -10.87 -6.61
N ALA A 220 3.26 -10.69 -5.35
CA ALA A 220 2.58 -11.27 -4.20
C ALA A 220 1.17 -10.69 -3.99
N ILE A 221 0.99 -9.37 -4.18
CA ILE A 221 -0.32 -8.72 -4.17
C ILE A 221 -1.21 -9.33 -5.25
N TYR A 222 -0.70 -9.40 -6.48
CA TYR A 222 -1.45 -9.96 -7.59
C TYR A 222 -1.80 -11.43 -7.33
N TYR A 223 -0.83 -12.26 -6.93
CA TYR A 223 -1.07 -13.66 -6.58
C TYR A 223 -2.20 -13.83 -5.56
N ALA A 224 -2.19 -13.06 -4.48
CA ALA A 224 -3.23 -13.13 -3.45
C ALA A 224 -4.62 -12.84 -4.01
N THR A 225 -4.72 -11.96 -5.02
CA THR A 225 -6.02 -11.61 -5.64
C THR A 225 -6.54 -12.64 -6.63
N GLN A 226 -5.67 -13.53 -7.16
CA GLN A 226 -6.03 -14.52 -8.18
C GLN A 226 -6.48 -15.87 -7.63
N THR A 227 -6.48 -16.06 -6.31
CA THR A 227 -6.97 -17.30 -5.68
C THR A 227 -8.47 -17.48 -5.95
N PRO A 228 -8.98 -18.74 -5.98
CA PRO A 228 -10.41 -19.01 -6.10
C PRO A 228 -11.24 -18.21 -5.06
N LEU A 229 -12.47 -17.84 -5.39
CA LEU A 229 -13.29 -16.95 -4.54
C LEU A 229 -13.51 -17.45 -3.11
N HIS A 230 -13.51 -18.77 -2.88
CA HIS A 230 -13.63 -19.35 -1.54
C HIS A 230 -12.32 -19.41 -0.76
N VAL A 231 -11.19 -18.99 -1.38
CA VAL A 231 -9.85 -18.94 -0.76
C VAL A 231 -9.48 -17.52 -0.45
N ASN A 232 -9.20 -17.23 0.82
CA ASN A 232 -8.62 -15.96 1.26
C ASN A 232 -7.23 -16.20 1.84
N ILE A 233 -6.22 -15.55 1.25
CA ILE A 233 -4.89 -15.47 1.87
C ILE A 233 -4.96 -14.37 2.91
N ASN A 234 -4.93 -14.75 4.18
CA ASN A 234 -5.09 -13.79 5.27
C ASN A 234 -3.93 -12.82 5.39
N GLU A 235 -2.70 -13.34 5.25
CA GLU A 235 -1.49 -12.54 5.31
C GLU A 235 -0.32 -13.23 4.60
N MET A 236 0.62 -12.42 4.11
CA MET A 236 1.90 -12.87 3.57
C MET A 236 3.01 -12.00 4.13
N VAL A 237 4.02 -12.62 4.76
CA VAL A 237 5.26 -11.96 5.15
C VAL A 237 6.31 -12.30 4.10
N ILE A 238 6.90 -11.28 3.48
CA ILE A 238 7.84 -11.42 2.38
C ILE A 238 9.13 -10.70 2.75
N MET A 239 10.21 -11.47 2.82
CA MET A 239 11.49 -10.99 3.33
C MET A 239 12.60 -11.20 2.30
N PRO A 240 13.59 -10.30 2.21
CA PRO A 240 14.85 -10.66 1.57
C PRO A 240 15.43 -11.93 2.19
N THR A 241 16.05 -12.80 1.39
CA THR A 241 16.68 -14.02 1.91
C THR A 241 17.70 -13.73 3.00
N ALA A 242 18.35 -12.56 2.93
CA ALA A 242 19.32 -12.12 3.92
C ALA A 242 18.72 -11.51 5.19
N GLN A 243 17.40 -11.27 5.24
CA GLN A 243 16.71 -10.66 6.38
C GLN A 243 15.89 -11.70 7.15
N ALA A 244 16.28 -12.00 8.38
CA ALA A 244 15.59 -12.99 9.22
C ALA A 244 14.37 -12.41 9.98
N ASN A 245 14.45 -11.14 10.41
CA ASN A 245 13.39 -10.44 11.14
C ASN A 245 13.53 -8.92 10.96
N ALA A 246 12.76 -8.11 11.68
CA ALA A 246 12.74 -6.66 11.51
C ALA A 246 14.10 -5.97 11.76
N SER A 247 15.02 -6.60 12.50
CA SER A 247 16.30 -6.00 12.91
C SER A 247 17.54 -6.81 12.49
N THR A 248 17.38 -8.08 12.14
CA THR A 248 18.51 -8.98 11.84
C THR A 248 18.66 -9.16 10.33
N ILE A 249 19.70 -8.55 9.77
CA ILE A 249 20.04 -8.65 8.34
C ILE A 249 21.50 -9.12 8.25
N PHE A 250 21.72 -10.19 7.48
CA PHE A 250 23.06 -10.62 7.11
C PHE A 250 23.58 -9.72 5.99
N ARG A 251 24.70 -9.04 6.25
CA ARG A 251 25.36 -8.17 5.27
C ARG A 251 26.70 -8.75 4.89
N LYS A 252 26.94 -8.81 3.57
CA LYS A 252 28.27 -9.17 3.06
C LYS A 252 29.18 -7.95 3.23
N SER A 253 30.36 -8.19 3.77
CA SER A 253 31.45 -7.21 3.83
C SER A 253 32.00 -6.90 2.45
#